data_4a44a516ceba112cc4e55fba27b7ab58
#
_entry.id   4a44a516ceba112cc4e55fba27b7ab58
#
_cell.length_a   1.000
_cell.length_b   1.000
_cell.length_c   1.000
_cell.angle_alpha   90.00
_cell.angle_beta   90.00
_cell.angle_gamma   90.00
#
_symmetry.space_group_name_H-M   'P 1'
#
loop_
_entity.id
_entity.type
_entity.pdbx_description
1 polymer ?
#
loop_
_entity_poly.entity_id
_entity_poly.type
_entity_poly.pdbx_seq_one_letter_code
_entity_poly.pdbx_strand_id
1 'polypeptide(L)'
;SESTDDYLFLADLKEGKFYFASNDISKRYALRMDENNSCSINDWKDIVYGRDLNQWVNDMESICSGKSLIHDLEYRLVDRNSNLVWISCRGKAELDETGIPYVMVGRTSDTVLLGKTDSLTGLFNSTKLMEHLDEMLNSRKEGVLLVLGVDNFKNINTKYGRGHGNFILKRIAALLENSIDENIKIYRLDGDRFAVNFVG
;
A
#
# COMPACT_ATOMS: atom_id res chain seq x y z
N SER A 1 21.81 15.56 -3.54
CA SER A 1 21.65 14.10 -3.61
C SER A 1 20.19 13.80 -3.40
N GLU A 2 19.50 13.43 -4.47
CA GLU A 2 18.15 12.88 -4.40
C GLU A 2 18.29 11.56 -3.62
N SER A 3 17.82 11.54 -2.37
CA SER A 3 17.69 10.30 -1.63
C SER A 3 16.59 9.52 -2.30
N THR A 4 16.91 8.38 -2.87
CA THR A 4 15.92 7.39 -3.23
C THR A 4 15.24 6.98 -1.93
N ASP A 5 13.92 7.25 -1.78
CA ASP A 5 13.16 6.88 -0.58
C ASP A 5 12.87 5.37 -0.54
N ASP A 6 13.85 4.58 -0.98
CA ASP A 6 13.85 3.14 -0.87
C ASP A 6 14.51 2.72 0.43
N TYR A 7 13.77 2.03 1.28
CA TYR A 7 14.28 1.45 2.51
C TYR A 7 14.64 -0.02 2.27
N LEU A 8 15.93 -0.32 2.25
CA LEU A 8 16.41 -1.70 2.18
C LEU A 8 16.26 -2.37 3.54
N PHE A 9 15.74 -3.59 3.54
CA PHE A 9 15.56 -4.36 4.75
C PHE A 9 16.02 -5.81 4.62
N LEU A 10 16.35 -6.39 5.77
CA LEU A 10 16.46 -7.82 6.00
C LEU A 10 15.45 -8.18 7.08
N ALA A 11 14.59 -9.17 6.81
CA ALA A 11 13.69 -9.73 7.81
C ALA A 11 14.25 -11.08 8.29
N ASP A 12 14.58 -11.19 9.57
CA ASP A 12 14.82 -12.47 10.25
C ASP A 12 13.46 -13.09 10.56
N LEU A 13 13.12 -14.14 9.81
CA LEU A 13 11.81 -14.79 9.93
C LEU A 13 11.71 -15.70 11.16
N LYS A 14 12.86 -16.12 11.73
CA LYS A 14 12.92 -16.95 12.94
C LYS A 14 12.77 -16.10 14.20
N GLU A 15 13.44 -14.94 14.23
CA GLU A 15 13.37 -14.00 15.37
C GLU A 15 12.19 -13.04 15.27
N GLY A 16 11.56 -12.91 14.10
CA GLY A 16 10.47 -11.99 13.88
C GLY A 16 10.92 -10.53 13.93
N LYS A 17 12.04 -10.20 13.28
CA LYS A 17 12.63 -8.85 13.28
C LYS A 17 12.93 -8.36 11.87
N PHE A 18 12.71 -7.06 11.66
CA PHE A 18 13.17 -6.32 10.50
C PHE A 18 14.42 -5.51 10.86
N TYR A 19 15.46 -5.61 10.05
CA TYR A 19 16.68 -4.81 10.11
C TYR A 19 16.73 -3.90 8.89
N PHE A 20 16.94 -2.61 9.08
CA PHE A 20 17.00 -1.62 8.00
C PHE A 20 18.43 -1.12 7.78
N ALA A 21 18.76 -0.83 6.51
CA ALA A 21 20.08 -0.31 6.17
C ALA A 21 20.38 1.07 6.81
N SER A 22 19.33 1.83 7.14
CA SER A 22 19.43 3.10 7.86
C SER A 22 18.24 3.29 8.80
N ASN A 23 18.37 4.23 9.75
CA ASN A 23 17.29 4.61 10.66
C ASN A 23 16.32 5.64 10.04
N ASP A 24 16.42 5.93 8.75
CA ASP A 24 15.59 6.98 8.11
C ASP A 24 14.12 6.61 8.10
N ILE A 25 13.81 5.32 8.02
CA ILE A 25 12.41 4.84 8.06
C ILE A 25 11.71 5.22 9.37
N SER A 26 12.41 5.23 10.49
CA SER A 26 11.85 5.63 11.79
C SER A 26 11.55 7.12 11.90
N LYS A 27 12.17 7.95 11.05
CA LYS A 27 11.85 9.38 10.98
C LYS A 27 10.46 9.60 10.41
N ARG A 28 10.04 8.74 9.50
CA ARG A 28 8.75 8.83 8.83
C ARG A 28 7.65 8.07 9.56
N TYR A 29 7.93 6.86 10.00
CA TYR A 29 6.96 5.99 10.67
C TYR A 29 7.25 5.87 12.17
N ALA A 30 6.23 5.62 12.97
CA ALA A 30 6.36 5.50 14.43
C ALA A 30 6.92 4.12 14.86
N LEU A 31 8.01 3.68 14.21
CA LEU A 31 8.67 2.42 14.54
C LEU A 31 9.57 2.57 15.77
N ARG A 32 9.54 1.57 16.62
CA ARG A 32 10.46 1.44 17.77
C ARG A 32 11.72 0.72 17.31
N MET A 33 12.72 1.51 16.93
CA MET A 33 14.00 0.98 16.46
C MET A 33 14.97 0.81 17.62
N ASP A 34 15.72 -0.29 17.61
CA ASP A 34 16.86 -0.49 18.50
C ASP A 34 18.16 0.11 17.94
N GLU A 35 19.26 -0.09 18.66
CA GLU A 35 20.60 0.41 18.26
C GLU A 35 21.14 -0.20 16.97
N ASN A 36 20.59 -1.34 16.54
CA ASN A 36 20.96 -2.05 15.31
C ASN A 36 20.05 -1.67 14.11
N ASN A 37 19.27 -0.59 14.22
CA ASN A 37 18.24 -0.20 13.25
C ASN A 37 17.22 -1.33 13.00
N SER A 38 16.84 -2.05 14.06
CA SER A 38 15.85 -3.12 13.94
C SER A 38 14.57 -2.82 14.72
N CYS A 39 13.46 -3.37 14.23
CA CYS A 39 12.17 -3.39 14.92
C CYS A 39 11.55 -4.78 14.85
N SER A 40 10.59 -5.08 15.73
CA SER A 40 9.86 -6.33 15.63
C SER A 40 8.89 -6.32 14.43
N ILE A 41 8.56 -7.51 13.94
CA ILE A 41 7.49 -7.67 12.92
C ILE A 41 6.16 -7.14 13.46
N ASN A 42 5.91 -7.21 14.78
CA ASN A 42 4.71 -6.64 15.40
C ASN A 42 4.70 -5.11 15.36
N ASP A 43 5.85 -4.44 15.61
CA ASP A 43 5.93 -2.98 15.46
C ASP A 43 5.63 -2.54 14.02
N TRP A 44 6.06 -3.33 13.03
CA TRP A 44 5.71 -3.09 11.63
C TRP A 44 4.22 -3.29 11.39
N LYS A 45 3.65 -4.40 11.88
CA LYS A 45 2.24 -4.72 11.80
C LYS A 45 1.35 -3.62 12.38
N ASP A 46 1.77 -2.99 13.47
CA ASP A 46 1.03 -1.93 14.16
C ASP A 46 0.87 -0.65 13.32
N ILE A 47 1.79 -0.41 12.37
CA ILE A 47 1.71 0.73 11.46
C ILE A 47 1.04 0.41 10.12
N VAL A 48 0.72 -0.86 9.84
CA VAL A 48 -0.07 -1.24 8.66
C VAL A 48 -1.50 -0.74 8.83
N TYR A 49 -2.04 -0.07 7.79
CA TYR A 49 -3.42 0.38 7.80
C TYR A 49 -4.39 -0.80 7.94
N GLY A 50 -5.35 -0.68 8.86
CA GLY A 50 -6.21 -1.80 9.27
C GLY A 50 -6.93 -2.53 8.12
N ARG A 51 -7.33 -1.81 7.06
CA ARG A 51 -7.94 -2.41 5.87
C ARG A 51 -6.97 -3.33 5.09
N ASP A 52 -5.68 -3.02 5.11
CA ASP A 52 -4.66 -3.76 4.36
C ASP A 52 -3.99 -4.85 5.22
N LEU A 53 -4.35 -4.91 6.51
CA LEU A 53 -3.69 -5.76 7.50
C LEU A 53 -3.85 -7.26 7.21
N ASN A 54 -5.04 -7.71 6.82
CA ASN A 54 -5.29 -9.13 6.53
C ASN A 54 -4.48 -9.60 5.33
N GLN A 55 -4.41 -8.78 4.27
CA GLN A 55 -3.59 -9.08 3.09
C GLN A 55 -2.11 -9.22 3.48
N TRP A 56 -1.59 -8.30 4.29
CA TRP A 56 -0.22 -8.33 4.76
C TRP A 56 0.07 -9.56 5.64
N VAL A 57 -0.82 -9.89 6.58
CA VAL A 57 -0.67 -11.07 7.47
C VAL A 57 -0.66 -12.36 6.66
N ASN A 58 -1.61 -12.54 5.75
CA ASN A 58 -1.71 -13.73 4.90
C ASN A 58 -0.47 -13.92 4.03
N ASP A 59 0.09 -12.83 3.50
CA ASP A 59 1.31 -12.87 2.71
C ASP A 59 2.52 -13.29 3.58
N MET A 60 2.69 -12.67 4.76
CA MET A 60 3.77 -13.04 5.69
C MET A 60 3.66 -14.49 6.18
N GLU A 61 2.45 -14.98 6.45
CA GLU A 61 2.22 -16.40 6.78
C GLU A 61 2.58 -17.32 5.63
N SER A 62 2.28 -16.93 4.39
CA SER A 62 2.67 -17.66 3.19
C SER A 62 4.19 -17.73 3.04
N ILE A 63 4.90 -16.64 3.31
CA ILE A 63 6.37 -16.58 3.30
C ILE A 63 6.94 -17.47 4.41
N CYS A 64 6.50 -17.27 5.67
CA CYS A 64 7.03 -18.03 6.81
C CYS A 64 6.78 -19.54 6.70
N SER A 65 5.67 -19.95 6.07
CA SER A 65 5.36 -21.37 5.83
C SER A 65 6.04 -21.98 4.60
N GLY A 66 6.75 -21.17 3.81
CA GLY A 66 7.42 -21.62 2.57
C GLY A 66 6.46 -21.86 1.39
N LYS A 67 5.18 -21.48 1.50
CA LYS A 67 4.23 -21.57 0.37
C LYS A 67 4.59 -20.59 -0.76
N SER A 68 5.14 -19.44 -0.40
CA SER A 68 5.73 -18.47 -1.32
C SER A 68 7.12 -18.08 -0.81
N LEU A 69 8.03 -17.78 -1.71
CA LEU A 69 9.33 -17.19 -1.37
C LEU A 69 9.42 -15.72 -1.85
N ILE A 70 8.38 -15.23 -2.50
CA ILE A 70 8.34 -13.86 -3.03
C ILE A 70 7.29 -13.08 -2.27
N HIS A 71 7.73 -11.97 -1.67
CA HIS A 71 6.91 -10.90 -1.13
C HIS A 71 6.83 -9.80 -2.18
N ASP A 72 5.67 -9.55 -2.75
CA ASP A 72 5.42 -8.43 -3.70
C ASP A 72 4.05 -7.85 -3.40
N LEU A 73 4.01 -6.86 -2.51
CA LEU A 73 2.79 -6.34 -1.96
C LEU A 73 2.77 -4.81 -1.99
N GLU A 74 1.61 -4.25 -2.35
CA GLU A 74 1.31 -2.83 -2.19
C GLU A 74 0.25 -2.67 -1.11
N TYR A 75 0.58 -1.90 -0.06
CA TYR A 75 -0.29 -1.66 1.08
C TYR A 75 0.01 -0.30 1.72
N ARG A 76 -0.85 0.14 2.62
CA ARG A 76 -0.71 1.44 3.28
C ARG A 76 -0.10 1.30 4.68
N LEU A 77 0.81 2.20 4.97
CA LEU A 77 1.31 2.46 6.31
C LEU A 77 0.73 3.76 6.86
N VAL A 78 0.62 3.85 8.18
CA VAL A 78 0.29 5.07 8.89
C VAL A 78 1.58 5.77 9.30
N ASP A 79 1.81 6.99 8.79
CA ASP A 79 2.99 7.78 9.16
C ASP A 79 2.84 8.44 10.54
N ARG A 80 3.91 9.11 11.04
CA ARG A 80 3.90 9.81 12.34
C ARG A 80 2.86 10.92 12.45
N ASN A 81 2.36 11.43 11.31
CA ASN A 81 1.35 12.49 11.24
C ASN A 81 -0.05 11.92 11.02
N SER A 82 -0.22 10.59 11.15
CA SER A 82 -1.47 9.87 10.89
C SER A 82 -1.96 9.95 9.44
N ASN A 83 -1.06 10.23 8.48
CA ASN A 83 -1.39 10.13 7.07
C ASN A 83 -1.22 8.70 6.58
N LEU A 84 -2.07 8.31 5.63
CA LEU A 84 -1.93 7.05 4.91
C LEU A 84 -0.93 7.20 3.77
N VAL A 85 0.07 6.34 3.78
CA VAL A 85 1.14 6.32 2.78
C VAL A 85 1.15 4.96 2.09
N TRP A 86 0.89 4.94 0.80
CA TRP A 86 1.05 3.74 0.00
C TRP A 86 2.53 3.40 -0.18
N ILE A 87 2.86 2.15 0.10
CA ILE A 87 4.19 1.60 -0.16
C ILE A 87 4.10 0.41 -1.11
N SER A 88 5.17 0.20 -1.87
CA SER A 88 5.45 -1.04 -2.60
C SER A 88 6.57 -1.75 -1.87
N CYS A 89 6.30 -2.93 -1.34
CA CYS A 89 7.26 -3.74 -0.62
C CYS A 89 7.57 -5.00 -1.41
N ARG A 90 8.84 -5.21 -1.76
CA ARG A 90 9.30 -6.37 -2.52
C ARG A 90 10.46 -7.04 -1.83
N GLY A 91 10.36 -8.34 -1.66
CA GLY A 91 11.39 -9.14 -1.03
C GLY A 91 11.42 -10.58 -1.53
N LYS A 92 12.53 -11.23 -1.28
CA LYS A 92 12.72 -12.65 -1.55
C LYS A 92 13.23 -13.35 -0.31
N ALA A 93 12.55 -14.43 0.08
CA ALA A 93 12.96 -15.29 1.17
C ALA A 93 13.96 -16.34 0.69
N GLU A 94 14.90 -16.69 1.56
CA GLU A 94 15.86 -17.76 1.36
C GLU A 94 15.57 -18.90 2.35
N LEU A 95 15.83 -20.13 1.89
CA LEU A 95 15.63 -21.33 2.69
C LEU A 95 16.93 -21.73 3.40
N ASP A 96 16.81 -22.25 4.61
CA ASP A 96 17.92 -22.91 5.30
C ASP A 96 18.15 -24.33 4.74
N GLU A 97 19.16 -25.01 5.26
CA GLU A 97 19.54 -26.38 4.83
C GLU A 97 18.41 -27.41 5.01
N THR A 98 17.42 -27.10 5.83
CA THR A 98 16.23 -27.97 6.07
C THR A 98 15.05 -27.61 5.18
N GLY A 99 15.18 -26.59 4.33
CA GLY A 99 14.11 -26.11 3.44
C GLY A 99 13.10 -25.17 4.12
N ILE A 100 13.45 -24.59 5.27
CA ILE A 100 12.59 -23.67 6.01
C ILE A 100 13.05 -22.23 5.70
N PRO A 101 12.11 -21.29 5.37
CA PRO A 101 12.44 -19.88 5.21
C PRO A 101 13.02 -19.30 6.50
N TYR A 102 14.19 -18.68 6.43
CA TYR A 102 14.85 -18.13 7.62
C TYR A 102 15.13 -16.65 7.54
N VAL A 103 15.30 -16.11 6.32
CA VAL A 103 15.59 -14.70 6.10
C VAL A 103 14.88 -14.23 4.83
N MET A 104 14.42 -12.98 4.82
CA MET A 104 13.93 -12.33 3.61
C MET A 104 14.68 -11.02 3.42
N VAL A 105 15.17 -10.77 2.21
CA VAL A 105 15.83 -9.51 1.84
C VAL A 105 14.98 -8.77 0.85
N GLY A 106 14.82 -7.46 1.05
CA GLY A 106 13.93 -6.69 0.20
C GLY A 106 14.12 -5.18 0.31
N ARG A 107 13.21 -4.49 -0.34
CA ARG A 107 13.08 -3.04 -0.30
C ARG A 107 11.63 -2.61 -0.13
N THR A 108 11.44 -1.50 0.55
CA THR A 108 10.17 -0.78 0.65
C THR A 108 10.33 0.58 0.03
N SER A 109 9.43 0.93 -0.89
CA SER A 109 9.44 2.21 -1.62
C SER A 109 8.11 2.93 -1.41
N ASP A 110 8.17 4.26 -1.21
CA ASP A 110 6.97 5.08 -1.16
C ASP A 110 6.39 5.32 -2.56
N THR A 111 5.14 4.89 -2.78
CA THR A 111 4.48 5.05 -4.08
C THR A 111 3.94 6.47 -4.32
N VAL A 112 3.76 7.28 -3.26
CA VAL A 112 3.36 8.70 -3.41
C VAL A 112 4.42 9.47 -4.18
N LEU A 113 5.70 9.21 -3.90
CA LEU A 113 6.82 9.84 -4.60
C LEU A 113 6.93 9.41 -6.06
N LEU A 114 6.33 8.26 -6.41
CA LEU A 114 6.24 7.80 -7.80
C LEU A 114 5.01 8.39 -8.54
N GLY A 115 4.26 9.31 -7.92
CA GLY A 115 3.09 9.95 -8.53
C GLY A 115 1.92 8.97 -8.79
N LYS A 116 1.79 7.89 -8.01
CA LYS A 116 0.80 6.83 -8.23
C LYS A 116 -0.46 6.92 -7.36
N THR A 117 -0.52 7.91 -6.47
CA THR A 117 -1.66 8.13 -5.56
C THR A 117 -2.26 9.51 -5.71
N ASP A 118 -3.54 9.64 -5.39
CA ASP A 118 -4.24 10.92 -5.30
C ASP A 118 -4.04 11.54 -3.91
N SER A 119 -3.43 12.70 -3.85
CA SER A 119 -3.07 13.38 -2.59
C SER A 119 -4.26 13.81 -1.76
N LEU A 120 -5.45 13.97 -2.36
CA LEU A 120 -6.66 14.39 -1.66
C LEU A 120 -7.32 13.22 -0.92
N THR A 121 -7.44 12.07 -1.57
CA THR A 121 -8.21 10.92 -1.08
C THR A 121 -7.35 9.80 -0.53
N GLY A 122 -6.05 9.76 -0.88
CA GLY A 122 -5.14 8.66 -0.52
C GLY A 122 -5.34 7.38 -1.35
N LEU A 123 -6.30 7.37 -2.29
CA LEU A 123 -6.52 6.24 -3.21
C LEU A 123 -5.44 6.21 -4.31
N PHE A 124 -5.30 5.09 -4.98
CA PHE A 124 -4.53 5.03 -6.22
C PHE A 124 -5.11 5.99 -7.26
N ASN A 125 -4.25 6.55 -8.13
CA ASN A 125 -4.66 7.44 -9.19
C ASN A 125 -4.82 6.73 -10.55
N SER A 126 -5.12 7.51 -11.61
CA SER A 126 -5.27 6.99 -12.97
C SER A 126 -3.99 6.33 -13.52
N THR A 127 -2.81 6.82 -13.16
CA THR A 127 -1.54 6.22 -13.58
C THR A 127 -1.41 4.79 -13.04
N LYS A 128 -1.74 4.59 -11.77
CA LYS A 128 -1.71 3.26 -11.15
C LYS A 128 -2.80 2.34 -11.69
N LEU A 129 -3.99 2.87 -12.01
CA LEU A 129 -5.03 2.10 -12.69
C LEU A 129 -4.53 1.53 -14.02
N MET A 130 -3.88 2.35 -14.84
CA MET A 130 -3.37 1.90 -16.15
C MET A 130 -2.32 0.78 -15.99
N GLU A 131 -1.40 0.90 -15.03
CA GLU A 131 -0.44 -0.18 -14.74
C GLU A 131 -1.13 -1.50 -14.37
N HIS A 132 -2.11 -1.45 -13.45
CA HIS A 132 -2.84 -2.66 -13.06
C HIS A 132 -3.66 -3.26 -14.21
N LEU A 133 -4.22 -2.44 -15.09
CA LEU A 133 -4.92 -2.94 -16.28
C LEU A 133 -3.94 -3.60 -17.26
N ASP A 134 -2.78 -3.02 -17.47
CA ASP A 134 -1.73 -3.61 -18.34
C ASP A 134 -1.24 -4.95 -17.76
N GLU A 135 -1.05 -5.04 -16.45
CA GLU A 135 -0.69 -6.30 -15.76
C GLU A 135 -1.77 -7.38 -15.93
N MET A 136 -3.06 -7.00 -15.80
CA MET A 136 -4.19 -7.91 -16.02
C MET A 136 -4.24 -8.43 -17.46
N LEU A 137 -4.11 -7.53 -18.44
CA LEU A 137 -4.12 -7.89 -19.87
C LEU A 137 -2.96 -8.83 -20.20
N ASN A 138 -1.76 -8.53 -19.73
CA ASN A 138 -0.58 -9.36 -19.93
C ASN A 138 -0.71 -10.75 -19.27
N SER A 139 -1.38 -10.83 -18.14
CA SER A 139 -1.64 -12.07 -17.40
C SER A 139 -2.89 -12.81 -17.89
N ARG A 140 -3.59 -12.28 -18.91
CA ARG A 140 -4.86 -12.81 -19.44
C ARG A 140 -5.91 -13.03 -18.36
N LYS A 141 -5.94 -12.18 -17.33
CA LYS A 141 -6.96 -12.21 -16.29
C LYS A 141 -8.20 -11.48 -16.78
N GLU A 142 -9.35 -12.06 -16.50
CA GLU A 142 -10.63 -11.40 -16.73
C GLU A 142 -10.98 -10.49 -15.55
N GLY A 143 -11.79 -9.46 -15.79
CA GLY A 143 -12.22 -8.55 -14.75
C GLY A 143 -13.23 -7.52 -15.25
N VAL A 144 -13.73 -6.73 -14.33
CA VAL A 144 -14.71 -5.65 -14.59
C VAL A 144 -14.15 -4.35 -14.03
N LEU A 145 -14.10 -3.33 -14.86
CA LEU A 145 -13.80 -1.96 -14.45
C LEU A 145 -15.11 -1.16 -14.35
N LEU A 146 -15.46 -0.76 -13.13
CA LEU A 146 -16.57 0.15 -12.87
C LEU A 146 -16.04 1.56 -12.71
N VAL A 147 -16.60 2.52 -13.44
CA VAL A 147 -16.29 3.95 -13.31
C VAL A 147 -17.51 4.68 -12.73
N LEU A 148 -17.26 5.47 -11.69
CA LEU A 148 -18.27 6.22 -10.95
C LEU A 148 -17.96 7.72 -11.08
N GLY A 149 -18.98 8.56 -11.24
CA GLY A 149 -18.89 10.01 -11.20
C GLY A 149 -19.86 10.62 -10.19
N VAL A 150 -19.53 11.78 -9.65
CA VAL A 150 -20.42 12.50 -8.73
C VAL A 150 -21.28 13.48 -9.52
N ASP A 151 -22.58 13.22 -9.56
CA ASP A 151 -23.52 14.09 -10.28
C ASP A 151 -23.48 15.53 -9.75
N ASN A 152 -23.50 16.47 -10.69
CA ASN A 152 -23.53 17.90 -10.39
C ASN A 152 -22.38 18.42 -9.51
N PHE A 153 -21.23 17.77 -9.49
CA PHE A 153 -20.08 18.13 -8.64
C PHE A 153 -19.61 19.56 -8.86
N LYS A 154 -19.63 20.04 -10.11
CA LYS A 154 -19.31 21.44 -10.43
C LYS A 154 -20.25 22.42 -9.72
N ASN A 155 -21.54 22.12 -9.66
CA ASN A 155 -22.54 22.96 -8.96
C ASN A 155 -22.32 22.95 -7.45
N ILE A 156 -21.93 21.82 -6.89
CA ILE A 156 -21.54 21.71 -5.46
C ILE A 156 -20.37 22.65 -5.18
N ASN A 157 -19.32 22.59 -5.99
CA ASN A 157 -18.16 23.48 -5.82
C ASN A 157 -18.51 24.96 -5.99
N THR A 158 -19.39 25.30 -6.93
CA THR A 158 -19.82 26.68 -7.16
C THR A 158 -20.64 27.19 -5.99
N LYS A 159 -21.55 26.37 -5.43
CA LYS A 159 -22.47 26.79 -4.36
C LYS A 159 -21.82 26.78 -2.97
N TYR A 160 -20.97 25.79 -2.68
CA TYR A 160 -20.44 25.55 -1.33
C TYR A 160 -18.92 25.70 -1.21
N GLY A 161 -18.26 26.01 -2.32
CA GLY A 161 -16.81 26.16 -2.38
C GLY A 161 -16.05 24.84 -2.55
N ARG A 162 -14.80 24.95 -3.03
CA ARG A 162 -13.92 23.79 -3.29
C ARG A 162 -13.61 22.96 -2.04
N GLY A 163 -13.51 23.61 -0.87
CA GLY A 163 -13.27 22.91 0.39
C GLY A 163 -14.38 21.90 0.72
N HIS A 164 -15.64 22.26 0.46
CA HIS A 164 -16.78 21.36 0.64
C HIS A 164 -16.77 20.23 -0.39
N GLY A 165 -16.44 20.53 -1.66
CA GLY A 165 -16.26 19.47 -2.67
C GLY A 165 -15.16 18.48 -2.30
N ASN A 166 -14.03 18.97 -1.82
CA ASN A 166 -12.94 18.11 -1.34
C ASN A 166 -13.38 17.22 -0.16
N PHE A 167 -14.17 17.76 0.77
CA PHE A 167 -14.75 16.97 1.86
C PHE A 167 -15.64 15.84 1.33
N ILE A 168 -16.53 16.13 0.36
CA ILE A 168 -17.39 15.12 -0.28
C ILE A 168 -16.55 14.02 -0.94
N LEU A 169 -15.52 14.37 -1.69
CA LEU A 169 -14.64 13.41 -2.35
C LEU A 169 -13.93 12.48 -1.35
N LYS A 170 -13.44 13.01 -0.25
CA LYS A 170 -12.86 12.21 0.85
C LYS A 170 -13.90 11.26 1.47
N ARG A 171 -15.14 11.74 1.66
CA ARG A 171 -16.23 10.90 2.20
C ARG A 171 -16.62 9.78 1.25
N ILE A 172 -16.67 10.02 -0.07
CA ILE A 172 -16.93 9.00 -1.07
C ILE A 172 -15.81 7.97 -1.09
N ALA A 173 -14.55 8.40 -1.07
CA ALA A 173 -13.41 7.50 -0.98
C ALA A 173 -13.54 6.56 0.23
N ALA A 174 -13.79 7.11 1.42
CA ALA A 174 -13.98 6.33 2.64
C ALA A 174 -15.19 5.39 2.56
N LEU A 175 -16.31 5.81 1.94
CA LEU A 175 -17.49 4.95 1.73
C LEU A 175 -17.17 3.78 0.81
N LEU A 176 -16.49 4.02 -0.31
CA LEU A 176 -16.08 2.97 -1.24
C LEU A 176 -15.16 1.97 -0.54
N GLU A 177 -14.17 2.45 0.20
CA GLU A 177 -13.26 1.58 0.95
C GLU A 177 -13.97 0.73 2.01
N ASN A 178 -14.98 1.27 2.69
CA ASN A 178 -15.73 0.55 3.73
C ASN A 178 -16.80 -0.42 3.16
N SER A 179 -17.22 -0.22 1.90
CA SER A 179 -18.32 -0.98 1.27
C SER A 179 -17.84 -2.07 0.32
N ILE A 180 -16.57 -2.04 -0.06
CA ILE A 180 -15.97 -2.92 -1.07
C ILE A 180 -14.94 -3.80 -0.38
N ASP A 181 -14.83 -5.08 -0.83
CA ASP A 181 -13.86 -6.04 -0.32
C ASP A 181 -12.42 -5.48 -0.37
N GLU A 182 -11.61 -5.79 0.65
CA GLU A 182 -10.26 -5.26 0.80
C GLU A 182 -9.31 -5.67 -0.33
N ASN A 183 -9.58 -6.78 -1.02
CA ASN A 183 -8.80 -7.25 -2.15
C ASN A 183 -9.10 -6.48 -3.45
N ILE A 184 -10.19 -5.71 -3.50
CA ILE A 184 -10.60 -4.95 -4.68
C ILE A 184 -9.94 -3.58 -4.65
N LYS A 185 -9.30 -3.21 -5.75
CA LYS A 185 -8.57 -1.95 -5.87
C LYS A 185 -9.50 -0.80 -6.26
N ILE A 186 -9.36 0.32 -5.57
CA ILE A 186 -10.15 1.53 -5.77
C ILE A 186 -9.22 2.67 -6.18
N TYR A 187 -9.65 3.45 -7.16
CA TYR A 187 -8.85 4.51 -7.77
C TYR A 187 -9.62 5.81 -7.78
N ARG A 188 -8.88 6.91 -7.62
CA ARG A 188 -9.34 8.25 -7.90
C ARG A 188 -8.80 8.65 -9.27
N LEU A 189 -9.69 8.94 -10.20
CA LEU A 189 -9.27 9.38 -11.54
C LEU A 189 -8.98 10.90 -11.53
N ASP A 190 -9.78 11.66 -12.26
CA ASP A 190 -9.68 13.10 -12.31
C ASP A 190 -11.03 13.73 -11.92
N GLY A 191 -11.02 15.01 -11.56
CA GLY A 191 -12.24 15.77 -11.26
C GLY A 191 -13.05 15.12 -10.13
N ASP A 192 -14.16 14.48 -10.46
CA ASP A 192 -15.15 13.84 -9.57
C ASP A 192 -15.33 12.35 -9.83
N ARG A 193 -14.38 11.71 -10.55
CA ARG A 193 -14.48 10.32 -10.98
C ARG A 193 -13.64 9.38 -10.13
N PHE A 194 -14.21 8.21 -9.86
CA PHE A 194 -13.56 7.09 -9.21
C PHE A 194 -13.64 5.85 -10.12
N ALA A 195 -12.78 4.89 -9.88
CA ALA A 195 -12.86 3.59 -10.53
C ALA A 195 -12.68 2.47 -9.50
N VAL A 196 -13.31 1.34 -9.78
CA VAL A 196 -13.18 0.10 -9.00
C VAL A 196 -12.85 -1.01 -9.98
N ASN A 197 -11.76 -1.72 -9.72
CA ASN A 197 -11.30 -2.81 -10.56
C ASN A 197 -11.50 -4.16 -9.86
N PHE A 198 -12.43 -4.95 -10.40
CA PHE A 198 -12.73 -6.31 -9.95
C PHE A 198 -11.97 -7.29 -10.84
N VAL A 199 -11.05 -8.03 -10.26
CA VAL A 199 -10.30 -9.11 -10.94
C VAL A 199 -10.96 -10.43 -10.59
N GLY A 200 -11.32 -11.21 -11.62
CA GLY A 200 -11.90 -12.54 -11.46
C GLY A 200 -10.86 -13.62 -11.18
#